data_2a077ea20022af336c9b77b3cc296947
#
_entry.id   2a077ea20022af336c9b77b3cc296947
#
_cell.length_a   1.000
_cell.length_b   1.000
_cell.length_c   1.000
_cell.angle_alpha   90.00
_cell.angle_beta   90.00
_cell.angle_gamma   90.00
#
_symmetry.space_group_name_H-M   'P 1'
#
loop_
_entity.id
_entity.type
_entity.pdbx_description
1 polymer ?
#
loop_
_entity_poly.entity_id
_entity_poly.type
_entity_poly.pdbx_seq_one_letter_code
_entity_poly.pdbx_strand_id
1 'polypeptide(L)'
;MKKQIITCSLLLACGWLSMQPVSARRVTFNMSDFGISPNTQQDMGPALQKALKEIKSSVQEKDKVVLNFAKGTYNFHVSATQECTYYISNHDQDQPKRVMFNLADWHNLSINGNGADFIFHGRLIPFAIVNCTNTTLENFSIDFSQPQIGQIEILKNNSDGITFKVAPWMTYQLDKEKGTLTNLGEGWENQLSSGIAFEGETRHVVYNTGDIGYDLHDATEISPRIIHAPKWKDSRMIPGTVIAMRSWYRPAPGIFANESKNTTFKNVKVHYAEGMGLIAYRCTNITLDGFGVCLRGKDDPRYFTTQADATHFSQCKGKIISRNGLYEHMMDDAINVHGIYLKVDKRVNSRTLETSFGHGQAWGFKWGDAGDEVSFVLADSMQELSQKNRIKSIKPMDTPTELGAHRYLIEFEEDLDPQIGPGYGIEDLTWCPTIEFSHNIVRNNRARGALFSSPLKTVCKDNLFDHTSGTAILLCGDCNGWYESGACRDLLITNNRFINALTSQYQFTNAVISIYPEIPHLSDKPFHGGKKNAIRIVNNEFETFDLPLLYAKSVDGLLMKNNTLKTNYDYAPFHWNKKRIFTEKVTRGFLEEPKDITTKP
;
A
#
# COMPACT_ATOMS: atom_id res chain seq x y z
N MET A 1 24.24 -84.90 43.69
CA MET A 1 24.36 -83.47 44.01
C MET A 1 23.97 -82.64 42.80
N LYS A 2 22.76 -82.11 42.80
CA LYS A 2 22.22 -81.24 41.70
C LYS A 2 22.37 -79.80 42.16
N LYS A 3 23.13 -79.00 41.41
CA LYS A 3 23.22 -77.54 41.58
C LYS A 3 22.01 -76.90 40.88
N GLN A 4 21.16 -76.19 41.61
CA GLN A 4 20.13 -75.30 41.07
C GLN A 4 20.79 -73.95 40.73
N ILE A 5 20.55 -73.50 39.49
CA ILE A 5 20.93 -72.17 39.02
C ILE A 5 19.66 -71.33 39.15
N ILE A 6 19.71 -70.29 39.97
CA ILE A 6 18.66 -69.29 40.10
C ILE A 6 18.95 -68.19 39.08
N THR A 7 18.05 -68.06 38.07
CA THR A 7 18.09 -66.99 37.10
C THR A 7 17.26 -65.80 37.60
N CYS A 8 17.91 -64.72 37.95
CA CYS A 8 17.25 -63.47 38.30
C CYS A 8 16.87 -62.72 37.01
N SER A 9 15.57 -62.63 36.70
CA SER A 9 15.07 -61.81 35.60
C SER A 9 14.82 -60.38 36.10
N LEU A 10 15.64 -59.41 35.71
CA LEU A 10 15.38 -57.98 35.86
C LEU A 10 14.34 -57.55 34.80
N LEU A 11 13.14 -57.24 35.24
CA LEU A 11 12.12 -56.51 34.45
C LEU A 11 12.46 -55.02 34.43
N LEU A 12 13.01 -54.52 33.35
CA LEU A 12 13.10 -53.08 33.06
C LEU A 12 11.70 -52.59 32.66
N ALA A 13 11.00 -51.95 33.59
CA ALA A 13 9.82 -51.17 33.30
C ALA A 13 10.21 -49.85 32.65
N CYS A 14 10.25 -49.81 31.30
CA CYS A 14 10.30 -48.55 30.54
C CYS A 14 8.98 -47.79 30.77
N GLY A 15 8.97 -46.86 31.71
CA GLY A 15 7.88 -45.91 31.86
C GLY A 15 7.80 -45.00 30.65
N TRP A 16 6.85 -45.24 29.78
CA TRP A 16 6.45 -44.27 28.75
C TRP A 16 5.77 -43.10 29.48
N LEU A 17 6.52 -42.03 29.76
CA LEU A 17 5.95 -40.73 30.06
C LEU A 17 5.22 -40.27 28.80
N SER A 18 3.90 -40.49 28.76
CA SER A 18 3.06 -39.88 27.77
C SER A 18 3.13 -38.37 28.01
N MET A 19 3.96 -37.67 27.24
CA MET A 19 3.86 -36.22 27.13
C MET A 19 2.47 -35.92 26.56
N GLN A 20 1.52 -35.62 27.43
CA GLN A 20 0.25 -35.05 27.00
C GLN A 20 0.56 -33.74 26.28
N PRO A 21 0.04 -33.51 25.07
CA PRO A 21 0.23 -32.23 24.42
C PRO A 21 -0.35 -31.15 25.32
N VAL A 22 0.51 -30.31 25.87
CA VAL A 22 0.08 -29.17 26.68
C VAL A 22 -0.74 -28.27 25.75
N SER A 23 -2.06 -28.21 25.94
CA SER A 23 -2.94 -27.41 25.13
C SER A 23 -2.56 -25.92 25.19
N ALA A 24 -2.66 -25.21 24.05
CA ALA A 24 -2.42 -23.78 23.98
C ALA A 24 -3.37 -23.05 24.95
N ARG A 25 -2.82 -22.27 25.89
CA ARG A 25 -3.62 -21.43 26.78
C ARG A 25 -4.04 -20.15 26.04
N ARG A 26 -5.23 -19.64 26.37
CA ARG A 26 -5.58 -18.25 26.06
C ARG A 26 -5.24 -17.39 27.29
N VAL A 27 -4.36 -16.41 27.09
CA VAL A 27 -3.92 -15.50 28.15
C VAL A 27 -4.31 -14.08 27.75
N THR A 28 -5.10 -13.42 28.56
CA THR A 28 -5.56 -12.04 28.29
C THR A 28 -4.89 -11.11 29.30
N PHE A 29 -4.32 -10.04 28.79
CA PHE A 29 -3.73 -8.96 29.57
C PHE A 29 -4.53 -7.70 29.33
N ASN A 30 -5.12 -7.13 30.38
CA ASN A 30 -5.72 -5.80 30.32
C ASN A 30 -4.60 -4.77 30.45
N MET A 31 -4.48 -3.88 29.49
CA MET A 31 -3.37 -2.92 29.46
C MET A 31 -3.45 -1.91 30.61
N SER A 32 -4.64 -1.71 31.19
CA SER A 32 -4.81 -0.95 32.44
C SER A 32 -4.02 -1.51 33.63
N ASP A 33 -3.81 -2.84 33.69
CA ASP A 33 -3.06 -3.49 34.77
C ASP A 33 -1.56 -3.16 34.70
N PHE A 34 -1.11 -2.62 33.56
CA PHE A 34 0.26 -2.13 33.31
C PHE A 34 0.36 -0.61 33.36
N GLY A 35 -0.69 0.09 33.86
CA GLY A 35 -0.72 1.54 33.94
C GLY A 35 -1.01 2.26 32.62
N ILE A 36 -1.47 1.52 31.59
CA ILE A 36 -1.83 2.10 30.29
C ILE A 36 -3.33 2.40 30.31
N SER A 37 -3.67 3.67 30.56
CA SER A 37 -5.05 4.13 30.76
C SER A 37 -5.46 5.16 29.71
N PRO A 38 -6.68 5.13 29.20
CA PRO A 38 -7.16 6.08 28.22
C PRO A 38 -7.50 7.45 28.84
N ASN A 39 -7.73 8.43 27.96
CA ASN A 39 -8.25 9.76 28.27
C ASN A 39 -7.38 10.58 29.26
N THR A 40 -6.07 10.37 29.21
CA THR A 40 -5.08 11.15 29.93
C THR A 40 -4.20 11.90 28.94
N GLN A 41 -3.53 12.97 29.40
CA GLN A 41 -2.51 13.69 28.61
C GLN A 41 -1.12 13.04 28.73
N GLN A 42 -1.00 11.96 29.51
CA GLN A 42 0.28 11.30 29.74
C GLN A 42 0.71 10.49 28.52
N ASP A 43 2.01 10.41 28.30
CA ASP A 43 2.61 9.48 27.35
C ASP A 43 2.51 8.04 27.87
N MET A 44 1.75 7.22 27.15
CA MET A 44 1.61 5.78 27.46
C MET A 44 2.74 4.93 26.90
N GLY A 45 3.63 5.51 26.09
CA GLY A 45 4.74 4.82 25.45
C GLY A 45 5.66 4.09 26.43
N PRO A 46 6.20 4.71 27.49
CA PRO A 46 7.07 4.03 28.46
C PRO A 46 6.42 2.83 29.12
N ALA A 47 5.15 2.97 29.54
CA ALA A 47 4.38 1.86 30.11
C ALA A 47 4.14 0.73 29.10
N LEU A 48 3.86 1.09 27.84
CA LEU A 48 3.68 0.13 26.75
C LEU A 48 4.96 -0.68 26.48
N GLN A 49 6.12 -0.04 26.38
CA GLN A 49 7.38 -0.73 26.15
C GLN A 49 7.68 -1.74 27.26
N LYS A 50 7.45 -1.33 28.52
CA LYS A 50 7.60 -2.22 29.69
C LYS A 50 6.63 -3.39 29.62
N ALA A 51 5.34 -3.13 29.38
CA ALA A 51 4.29 -4.15 29.29
C ALA A 51 4.59 -5.18 28.21
N LEU A 52 4.92 -4.76 26.98
CA LEU A 52 5.23 -5.66 25.87
C LEU A 52 6.41 -6.59 26.21
N LYS A 53 7.46 -6.06 26.85
CA LYS A 53 8.61 -6.85 27.29
C LYS A 53 8.25 -7.87 28.36
N GLU A 54 7.51 -7.46 29.40
CA GLU A 54 7.08 -8.32 30.52
C GLU A 54 6.15 -9.43 30.03
N ILE A 55 5.15 -9.07 29.21
CA ILE A 55 4.19 -10.04 28.67
C ILE A 55 4.91 -11.06 27.80
N LYS A 56 5.78 -10.60 26.86
CA LYS A 56 6.51 -11.50 25.97
C LYS A 56 7.36 -12.51 26.74
N SER A 57 7.97 -12.12 27.85
CA SER A 57 8.77 -13.00 28.69
C SER A 57 7.93 -13.96 29.56
N SER A 58 6.64 -13.69 29.77
CA SER A 58 5.75 -14.48 30.65
C SER A 58 4.94 -15.54 29.92
N VAL A 59 4.88 -15.50 28.59
CA VAL A 59 4.07 -16.40 27.76
C VAL A 59 4.94 -17.39 26.99
N GLN A 60 4.31 -18.50 26.56
CA GLN A 60 4.96 -19.47 25.68
C GLN A 60 4.55 -19.22 24.22
N GLU A 61 5.39 -19.59 23.26
CA GLU A 61 5.16 -19.41 21.84
C GLU A 61 3.79 -19.95 21.35
N LYS A 62 3.31 -21.05 21.94
CA LYS A 62 2.01 -21.66 21.62
C LYS A 62 0.81 -20.97 22.26
N ASP A 63 1.01 -20.11 23.27
CA ASP A 63 -0.08 -19.46 23.97
C ASP A 63 -0.80 -18.44 23.05
N LYS A 64 -2.11 -18.36 23.16
CA LYS A 64 -2.91 -17.34 22.47
C LYS A 64 -2.97 -16.09 23.35
N VAL A 65 -2.17 -15.11 23.01
CA VAL A 65 -2.02 -13.87 23.79
C VAL A 65 -3.01 -12.82 23.30
N VAL A 66 -3.73 -12.19 24.22
CA VAL A 66 -4.65 -11.08 23.92
C VAL A 66 -4.23 -9.86 24.74
N LEU A 67 -3.88 -8.77 24.07
CA LEU A 67 -3.69 -7.45 24.68
C LEU A 67 -4.98 -6.67 24.53
N ASN A 68 -5.60 -6.33 25.64
CA ASN A 68 -6.93 -5.74 25.68
C ASN A 68 -6.84 -4.30 26.20
N PHE A 69 -7.17 -3.32 25.34
CA PHE A 69 -7.23 -1.91 25.69
C PHE A 69 -8.67 -1.52 26.06
N ALA A 70 -8.85 -0.61 26.97
CA ALA A 70 -10.14 0.01 27.22
C ALA A 70 -10.44 1.05 26.13
N LYS A 71 -11.73 1.32 25.88
CA LYS A 71 -12.13 2.38 24.95
C LYS A 71 -11.67 3.76 25.44
N GLY A 72 -11.18 4.59 24.55
CA GLY A 72 -10.78 5.97 24.80
C GLY A 72 -9.48 6.34 24.07
N THR A 73 -8.98 7.53 24.32
CA THR A 73 -7.82 8.11 23.63
C THR A 73 -6.54 7.83 24.40
N TYR A 74 -5.50 7.38 23.69
CA TYR A 74 -4.18 7.09 24.23
C TYR A 74 -3.14 7.93 23.48
N ASN A 75 -2.21 8.54 24.21
CA ASN A 75 -1.11 9.35 23.65
C ASN A 75 0.19 8.54 23.70
N PHE A 76 0.92 8.52 22.58
CA PHE A 76 2.20 7.82 22.43
C PHE A 76 3.21 8.77 21.79
N HIS A 77 4.30 9.10 22.51
CA HIS A 77 5.31 10.05 22.03
C HIS A 77 6.54 9.34 21.47
N VAL A 78 7.15 9.95 20.47
CA VAL A 78 8.35 9.42 19.80
C VAL A 78 9.52 9.15 20.75
N SER A 79 9.60 9.87 21.87
CA SER A 79 10.62 9.70 22.91
C SER A 79 10.63 8.32 23.56
N ALA A 80 9.49 7.61 23.53
CA ALA A 80 9.32 6.28 24.13
C ALA A 80 9.41 5.13 23.11
N THR A 81 9.79 5.41 21.87
CA THR A 81 9.88 4.38 20.81
C THR A 81 11.14 3.54 20.94
N GLN A 82 11.10 2.35 20.31
CA GLN A 82 12.29 1.54 20.06
C GLN A 82 12.96 1.99 18.76
N GLU A 83 14.28 2.07 18.77
CA GLU A 83 15.08 2.27 17.55
C GLU A 83 15.33 0.92 16.87
N CYS A 84 14.91 0.81 15.62
CA CYS A 84 15.00 -0.41 14.83
C CYS A 84 15.65 -0.13 13.48
N THR A 85 16.48 -1.03 13.00
CA THR A 85 16.97 -0.97 11.62
C THR A 85 15.99 -1.69 10.72
N TYR A 86 15.06 -0.93 10.12
CA TYR A 86 14.10 -1.42 9.14
C TYR A 86 14.25 -0.65 7.84
N TYR A 87 14.63 -1.33 6.78
CA TYR A 87 14.59 -0.78 5.43
C TYR A 87 13.19 -1.04 4.85
N ILE A 88 12.52 0.02 4.41
CA ILE A 88 11.13 -0.06 3.99
C ILE A 88 11.03 0.43 2.55
N SER A 89 10.67 -0.47 1.62
CA SER A 89 10.49 -0.09 0.21
C SER A 89 9.40 0.97 0.05
N ASN A 90 9.48 1.75 -1.01
CA ASN A 90 8.57 2.87 -1.31
C ASN A 90 8.51 3.96 -0.23
N HIS A 91 9.47 3.97 0.68
CA HIS A 91 9.67 4.98 1.72
C HIS A 91 11.12 5.47 1.71
N ASP A 92 11.36 6.57 2.39
CA ASP A 92 12.72 7.06 2.62
C ASP A 92 13.43 6.15 3.65
N GLN A 93 14.72 5.92 3.41
CA GLN A 93 15.48 4.88 4.11
C GLN A 93 16.27 5.42 5.31
N ASP A 94 15.80 6.51 5.93
CA ASP A 94 16.42 7.04 7.16
C ASP A 94 16.48 5.99 8.24
N GLN A 95 17.62 5.89 8.90
CA GLN A 95 17.86 4.95 9.98
C GLN A 95 18.41 5.66 11.23
N PRO A 96 18.10 5.17 12.44
CA PRO A 96 17.16 4.10 12.75
C PRO A 96 15.70 4.53 12.58
N LYS A 97 14.81 3.57 12.32
CA LYS A 97 13.35 3.81 12.39
C LYS A 97 12.92 3.77 13.86
N ARG A 98 12.04 4.67 14.23
CA ARG A 98 11.44 4.74 15.56
C ARG A 98 10.09 4.05 15.56
N VAL A 99 9.92 3.01 16.39
CA VAL A 99 8.74 2.14 16.36
C VAL A 99 8.07 2.12 17.73
N MET A 100 6.76 2.37 17.78
CA MET A 100 6.02 2.34 19.04
C MET A 100 5.59 0.91 19.42
N PHE A 101 4.76 0.27 18.61
CA PHE A 101 4.40 -1.14 18.79
C PHE A 101 5.32 -2.02 17.94
N ASN A 102 6.51 -2.33 18.46
CA ASN A 102 7.43 -3.24 17.79
C ASN A 102 7.04 -4.70 18.11
N LEU A 103 6.25 -5.28 17.23
CA LEU A 103 5.72 -6.65 17.36
C LEU A 103 6.61 -7.66 16.62
N ALA A 104 7.91 -7.61 16.84
CA ALA A 104 8.82 -8.58 16.25
C ALA A 104 8.72 -9.95 16.93
N ASP A 105 8.72 -11.04 16.14
CA ASP A 105 8.73 -12.44 16.62
C ASP A 105 7.60 -12.78 17.61
N TRP A 106 6.40 -12.31 17.36
CA TRP A 106 5.22 -12.68 18.12
C TRP A 106 4.44 -13.79 17.40
N HIS A 107 3.94 -14.76 18.19
CA HIS A 107 3.10 -15.84 17.70
C HIS A 107 1.76 -15.81 18.41
N ASN A 108 0.66 -16.03 17.65
CA ASN A 108 -0.71 -16.09 18.17
C ASN A 108 -1.13 -14.86 19.00
N LEU A 109 -0.73 -13.65 18.55
CA LEU A 109 -1.02 -12.39 19.24
C LEU A 109 -2.31 -11.75 18.72
N SER A 110 -3.16 -11.30 19.63
CA SER A 110 -4.29 -10.42 19.35
C SER A 110 -4.15 -9.11 20.12
N ILE A 111 -4.28 -7.96 19.43
CA ILE A 111 -4.43 -6.64 20.06
C ILE A 111 -5.84 -6.16 19.80
N ASN A 112 -6.65 -6.06 20.85
CA ASN A 112 -8.01 -5.54 20.76
C ASN A 112 -8.11 -4.16 21.42
N GLY A 113 -8.38 -3.14 20.60
CA GLY A 113 -8.54 -1.78 21.08
C GLY A 113 -9.91 -1.48 21.70
N ASN A 114 -10.94 -2.31 21.47
CA ASN A 114 -12.31 -2.05 21.93
C ASN A 114 -12.84 -0.65 21.59
N GLY A 115 -12.41 -0.07 20.49
CA GLY A 115 -12.72 1.31 20.10
C GLY A 115 -11.75 2.34 20.68
N ALA A 116 -10.52 1.94 20.99
CA ALA A 116 -9.44 2.84 21.37
C ALA A 116 -9.02 3.73 20.17
N ASP A 117 -8.60 4.94 20.48
CA ASP A 117 -8.05 5.91 19.56
C ASP A 117 -6.58 6.16 19.93
N PHE A 118 -5.65 5.69 19.12
CA PHE A 118 -4.22 5.81 19.37
C PHE A 118 -3.69 7.04 18.64
N ILE A 119 -3.27 8.04 19.40
CA ILE A 119 -2.71 9.30 18.92
C ILE A 119 -1.20 9.28 19.10
N PHE A 120 -0.49 9.43 17.99
CA PHE A 120 0.97 9.43 17.96
C PHE A 120 1.51 10.86 17.86
N HIS A 121 2.62 11.10 18.55
CA HIS A 121 3.28 12.40 18.62
C HIS A 121 4.72 12.27 18.13
N GLY A 122 5.10 13.12 17.19
CA GLY A 122 6.40 13.07 16.52
C GLY A 122 6.42 12.11 15.34
N ARG A 123 7.61 11.89 14.74
CA ARG A 123 7.80 11.04 13.55
C ARG A 123 8.18 9.63 13.98
N LEU A 124 7.28 8.66 13.73
CA LEU A 124 7.47 7.26 14.13
C LEU A 124 6.59 6.31 13.31
N ILE A 125 6.89 5.03 13.39
CA ILE A 125 6.03 3.94 12.89
C ILE A 125 5.12 3.49 14.05
N PRO A 126 3.80 3.65 13.95
CA PRO A 126 2.86 3.16 14.96
C PRO A 126 2.99 1.67 15.25
N PHE A 127 2.93 0.83 14.22
CA PHE A 127 2.99 -0.62 14.35
C PHE A 127 3.97 -1.23 13.37
N ALA A 128 4.88 -2.07 13.86
CA ALA A 128 5.73 -2.95 13.06
C ALA A 128 5.44 -4.42 13.43
N ILE A 129 5.03 -5.22 12.44
CA ILE A 129 4.68 -6.65 12.57
C ILE A 129 5.72 -7.43 11.76
N VAL A 130 6.78 -7.87 12.43
CA VAL A 130 7.95 -8.46 11.77
C VAL A 130 8.15 -9.90 12.22
N ASN A 131 8.23 -10.83 11.28
CA ASN A 131 8.39 -12.27 11.55
C ASN A 131 7.34 -12.84 12.53
N CYS A 132 6.10 -12.36 12.42
CA CYS A 132 4.99 -12.78 13.28
C CYS A 132 4.17 -13.90 12.63
N THR A 133 3.45 -14.67 13.46
CA THR A 133 2.53 -15.70 12.97
C THR A 133 1.20 -15.63 13.72
N ASN A 134 0.06 -15.67 12.98
CA ASN A 134 -1.30 -15.61 13.52
C ASN A 134 -1.53 -14.35 14.36
N THR A 135 -1.30 -13.18 13.77
CA THR A 135 -1.46 -11.89 14.44
C THR A 135 -2.81 -11.26 14.05
N THR A 136 -3.55 -10.78 15.04
CA THR A 136 -4.80 -10.05 14.83
C THR A 136 -4.72 -8.68 15.49
N LEU A 137 -4.97 -7.63 14.72
CA LEU A 137 -5.15 -6.26 15.21
C LEU A 137 -6.60 -5.87 14.98
N GLU A 138 -7.31 -5.45 16.04
CA GLU A 138 -8.75 -5.19 15.89
C GLU A 138 -9.28 -4.05 16.74
N ASN A 139 -10.30 -3.35 16.18
CA ASN A 139 -11.17 -2.40 16.87
C ASN A 139 -10.43 -1.18 17.45
N PHE A 140 -9.59 -0.51 16.67
CA PHE A 140 -8.94 0.74 17.06
C PHE A 140 -8.66 1.64 15.86
N SER A 141 -8.29 2.89 16.14
CA SER A 141 -7.81 3.83 15.16
C SER A 141 -6.38 4.31 15.45
N ILE A 142 -5.70 4.73 14.39
CA ILE A 142 -4.35 5.32 14.37
C ILE A 142 -4.48 6.73 13.82
N ASP A 143 -3.95 7.71 14.56
CA ASP A 143 -3.84 9.09 14.07
C ASP A 143 -2.62 9.78 14.65
N PHE A 144 -2.30 10.96 14.16
CA PHE A 144 -1.20 11.78 14.64
C PHE A 144 -1.70 13.14 15.07
N SER A 145 -1.15 13.65 16.16
CA SER A 145 -1.50 14.98 16.69
C SER A 145 -1.09 16.10 15.74
N GLN A 146 0.01 15.93 15.01
CA GLN A 146 0.54 16.88 14.04
C GLN A 146 0.92 16.16 12.74
N PRO A 147 0.05 16.17 11.72
CA PRO A 147 0.38 15.65 10.40
C PRO A 147 1.48 16.48 9.73
N GLN A 148 2.41 15.81 9.02
CA GLN A 148 3.41 16.53 8.21
C GLN A 148 2.82 17.12 6.91
N ILE A 149 1.68 16.59 6.44
CA ILE A 149 0.90 17.20 5.37
C ILE A 149 0.26 18.47 5.92
N GLY A 150 0.52 19.59 5.25
CA GLY A 150 -0.12 20.85 5.55
C GLY A 150 -1.47 21.01 4.86
N GLN A 151 -2.21 22.04 5.25
CA GLN A 151 -3.46 22.38 4.57
C GLN A 151 -3.71 23.87 4.58
N ILE A 152 -4.18 24.36 3.45
CA ILE A 152 -4.58 25.77 3.29
C ILE A 152 -5.95 25.85 2.62
N GLU A 153 -6.66 26.94 2.86
CA GLU A 153 -7.93 27.27 2.22
C GLU A 153 -7.79 28.57 1.42
N ILE A 154 -8.17 28.58 0.18
CA ILE A 154 -8.16 29.76 -0.68
C ILE A 154 -9.29 30.71 -0.26
N LEU A 155 -8.94 31.92 0.16
CA LEU A 155 -9.91 32.95 0.54
C LEU A 155 -10.21 33.92 -0.61
N LYS A 156 -9.18 34.25 -1.41
CA LYS A 156 -9.29 35.22 -2.50
C LYS A 156 -8.30 34.87 -3.62
N ASN A 157 -8.72 35.05 -4.85
CA ASN A 157 -7.88 34.91 -6.04
C ASN A 157 -8.24 36.01 -7.04
N ASN A 158 -7.32 36.89 -7.35
CA ASN A 158 -7.50 37.99 -8.28
C ASN A 158 -6.18 38.42 -8.96
N SER A 159 -6.17 39.56 -9.64
CA SER A 159 -4.99 40.11 -10.32
C SER A 159 -3.79 40.34 -9.37
N ASP A 160 -4.04 40.64 -8.10
CA ASP A 160 -2.99 40.94 -7.11
C ASP A 160 -2.31 39.67 -6.57
N GLY A 161 -2.94 38.50 -6.74
CA GLY A 161 -2.43 37.23 -6.25
C GLY A 161 -3.48 36.38 -5.57
N ILE A 162 -2.99 35.37 -4.85
CA ILE A 162 -3.83 34.46 -4.07
C ILE A 162 -3.66 34.78 -2.58
N THR A 163 -4.78 34.88 -1.87
CA THR A 163 -4.81 34.97 -0.41
C THR A 163 -5.40 33.68 0.14
N PHE A 164 -4.72 33.07 1.09
CA PHE A 164 -5.13 31.80 1.68
C PHE A 164 -4.98 31.80 3.20
N LYS A 165 -5.72 30.91 3.83
CA LYS A 165 -5.67 30.67 5.28
C LYS A 165 -4.98 29.34 5.56
N VAL A 166 -4.00 29.33 6.45
CA VAL A 166 -3.33 28.12 6.94
C VAL A 166 -4.20 27.42 7.98
N ALA A 167 -4.29 26.10 7.90
CA ALA A 167 -5.08 25.29 8.82
C ALA A 167 -4.70 25.51 10.30
N PRO A 168 -5.67 25.51 11.24
CA PRO A 168 -5.40 25.90 12.63
C PRO A 168 -4.46 24.95 13.39
N TRP A 169 -4.37 23.69 12.99
CA TRP A 169 -3.48 22.70 13.61
C TRP A 169 -2.02 22.76 13.12
N MET A 170 -1.73 23.47 12.02
CA MET A 170 -0.36 23.60 11.53
C MET A 170 0.45 24.57 12.37
N THR A 171 1.68 24.19 12.67
CA THR A 171 2.75 25.13 13.04
C THR A 171 3.64 25.31 11.82
N TYR A 172 3.89 26.54 11.39
CA TYR A 172 4.57 26.78 10.11
C TYR A 172 5.56 27.94 10.16
N GLN A 173 6.48 27.92 9.22
CA GLN A 173 7.39 29.00 8.91
C GLN A 173 7.27 29.37 7.43
N LEU A 174 7.06 30.64 7.15
CA LEU A 174 7.06 31.22 5.81
C LEU A 174 8.41 31.89 5.54
N ASP A 175 9.12 31.44 4.51
CA ASP A 175 10.31 32.10 3.99
C ASP A 175 9.96 32.76 2.64
N LYS A 176 9.70 34.04 2.67
CA LYS A 176 9.28 34.86 1.51
C LYS A 176 10.39 35.05 0.46
N GLU A 177 11.67 34.94 0.86
CA GLU A 177 12.80 35.10 -0.03
C GLU A 177 13.04 33.82 -0.86
N LYS A 178 12.88 32.66 -0.21
CA LYS A 178 12.94 31.35 -0.88
C LYS A 178 11.61 30.93 -1.48
N GLY A 179 10.51 31.60 -1.14
CA GLY A 179 9.17 31.24 -1.58
C GLY A 179 8.69 29.92 -1.02
N THR A 180 9.06 29.56 0.22
CA THR A 180 8.76 28.27 0.83
C THR A 180 7.87 28.38 2.06
N LEU A 181 7.04 27.37 2.27
CA LEU A 181 6.26 27.15 3.48
C LEU A 181 6.70 25.82 4.10
N THR A 182 7.19 25.88 5.34
CA THR A 182 7.65 24.72 6.08
C THR A 182 6.67 24.42 7.20
N ASN A 183 6.16 23.18 7.25
CA ASN A 183 5.34 22.67 8.35
C ASN A 183 6.26 22.12 9.45
N LEU A 184 5.96 22.43 10.70
CA LEU A 184 6.79 22.11 11.85
C LEU A 184 6.04 21.21 12.82
N GLY A 185 6.71 20.20 13.38
CA GLY A 185 6.15 19.31 14.38
C GLY A 185 7.16 18.89 15.43
N GLU A 186 6.78 17.99 16.32
CA GLU A 186 7.64 17.51 17.40
C GLU A 186 8.85 16.75 16.83
N GLY A 187 10.02 17.41 16.83
CA GLY A 187 11.29 16.85 16.37
C GLY A 187 11.40 16.69 14.85
N TRP A 188 10.55 17.36 14.06
CA TRP A 188 10.63 17.34 12.61
C TRP A 188 10.18 18.64 11.95
N GLU A 189 10.68 18.84 10.75
CA GLU A 189 10.22 19.88 9.83
C GLU A 189 9.97 19.26 8.46
N ASN A 190 9.04 19.83 7.69
CA ASN A 190 8.68 19.37 6.35
C ASN A 190 8.44 20.57 5.43
N GLN A 191 9.38 20.82 4.53
CA GLN A 191 9.21 21.84 3.50
C GLN A 191 8.19 21.35 2.47
N LEU A 192 7.07 22.05 2.37
CA LEU A 192 6.00 21.73 1.43
C LEU A 192 6.40 22.17 0.02
N SER A 193 6.17 21.33 -0.99
CA SER A 193 6.63 21.56 -2.38
C SER A 193 5.51 21.57 -3.41
N SER A 194 4.39 20.93 -3.11
CA SER A 194 3.23 20.83 -3.99
C SER A 194 1.98 20.55 -3.17
N GLY A 195 0.82 20.51 -3.82
CA GLY A 195 -0.43 20.21 -3.14
C GLY A 195 -1.44 19.50 -4.04
N ILE A 196 -2.48 18.99 -3.42
CA ILE A 196 -3.64 18.44 -4.09
C ILE A 196 -4.83 19.31 -3.71
N ALA A 197 -5.49 19.88 -4.72
CA ALA A 197 -6.63 20.76 -4.51
C ALA A 197 -7.92 19.94 -4.41
N PHE A 198 -8.75 20.29 -3.43
CA PHE A 198 -10.06 19.71 -3.19
C PHE A 198 -11.14 20.79 -3.21
N GLU A 199 -12.31 20.45 -3.71
CA GLU A 199 -13.52 21.28 -3.60
C GLU A 199 -13.96 21.33 -2.14
N GLY A 200 -14.22 22.53 -1.61
CA GLY A 200 -14.52 22.71 -0.19
C GLY A 200 -15.80 22.02 0.29
N GLU A 201 -16.82 21.91 -0.57
CA GLU A 201 -18.11 21.33 -0.21
C GLU A 201 -18.16 19.82 -0.41
N THR A 202 -17.74 19.35 -1.59
CA THR A 202 -17.85 17.94 -2.01
C THR A 202 -16.68 17.10 -1.51
N ARG A 203 -15.53 17.74 -1.25
CA ARG A 203 -14.24 17.12 -0.96
C ARG A 203 -13.67 16.28 -2.12
N HIS A 204 -14.18 16.42 -3.32
CA HIS A 204 -13.61 15.83 -4.51
C HIS A 204 -12.31 16.54 -4.88
N VAL A 205 -11.37 15.83 -5.51
CA VAL A 205 -10.21 16.48 -6.12
C VAL A 205 -10.71 17.45 -7.19
N VAL A 206 -10.20 18.68 -7.18
CA VAL A 206 -10.64 19.74 -8.12
C VAL A 206 -10.49 19.24 -9.55
N TYR A 207 -11.57 19.32 -10.30
CA TYR A 207 -11.67 18.85 -11.66
C TYR A 207 -10.57 19.42 -12.57
N ASN A 208 -10.03 18.57 -13.44
CA ASN A 208 -9.02 18.89 -14.44
C ASN A 208 -7.74 19.53 -13.88
N THR A 209 -7.33 19.11 -12.69
CA THR A 209 -6.06 19.50 -12.07
C THR A 209 -5.09 18.34 -12.00
N GLY A 210 -3.81 18.64 -11.85
CA GLY A 210 -2.75 17.75 -11.38
C GLY A 210 -2.26 18.19 -10.01
N ASP A 211 -1.03 17.85 -9.66
CA ASP A 211 -0.38 18.39 -8.46
C ASP A 211 -0.25 19.92 -8.59
N ILE A 212 -0.69 20.64 -7.57
CA ILE A 212 -0.71 22.09 -7.57
C ILE A 212 0.65 22.62 -7.14
N GLY A 213 1.30 23.36 -8.03
CA GLY A 213 2.45 24.20 -7.67
C GLY A 213 1.98 25.54 -7.12
N TYR A 214 2.83 26.17 -6.34
CA TYR A 214 2.58 27.52 -5.80
C TYR A 214 3.87 28.32 -5.79
N ASP A 215 3.73 29.66 -5.85
CA ASP A 215 4.84 30.59 -5.74
C ASP A 215 4.59 31.51 -4.54
N LEU A 216 5.39 31.34 -3.49
CA LEU A 216 5.30 32.11 -2.25
C LEU A 216 6.40 33.17 -2.13
N HIS A 217 7.13 33.49 -3.20
CA HIS A 217 8.05 34.64 -3.18
C HIS A 217 7.27 35.94 -2.93
N ASP A 218 7.82 36.77 -2.06
CA ASP A 218 7.20 38.00 -1.59
C ASP A 218 5.86 37.82 -0.82
N ALA A 219 5.51 36.59 -0.47
CA ALA A 219 4.31 36.33 0.30
C ALA A 219 4.41 36.95 1.71
N THR A 220 3.30 37.45 2.21
CA THR A 220 3.24 38.12 3.52
C THR A 220 2.03 37.62 4.32
N GLU A 221 2.24 37.41 5.61
CA GLU A 221 1.15 37.16 6.54
C GLU A 221 0.48 38.50 6.88
N ILE A 222 -0.73 38.73 6.34
CA ILE A 222 -1.45 39.99 6.48
C ILE A 222 -2.35 40.05 7.73
N SER A 223 -2.65 38.89 8.30
CA SER A 223 -3.25 38.70 9.63
C SER A 223 -2.96 37.27 10.10
N PRO A 224 -3.13 36.92 11.38
CA PRO A 224 -2.79 35.60 11.88
C PRO A 224 -3.32 34.46 10.99
N ARG A 225 -2.42 33.64 10.45
CA ARG A 225 -2.69 32.53 9.55
C ARG A 225 -3.26 32.89 8.17
N ILE A 226 -3.36 34.16 7.82
CA ILE A 226 -3.81 34.60 6.50
C ILE A 226 -2.62 35.18 5.75
N ILE A 227 -2.25 34.51 4.66
CA ILE A 227 -1.09 34.82 3.85
C ILE A 227 -1.57 35.30 2.48
N HIS A 228 -0.99 36.42 2.02
CA HIS A 228 -1.15 36.92 0.66
C HIS A 228 0.12 36.60 -0.14
N ALA A 229 -0.05 35.87 -1.26
CA ALA A 229 1.00 35.45 -2.19
C ALA A 229 0.82 36.19 -3.53
N PRO A 230 1.52 37.32 -3.75
CA PRO A 230 1.29 38.18 -4.92
C PRO A 230 1.76 37.53 -6.23
N LYS A 231 2.71 36.59 -6.18
CA LYS A 231 3.25 35.91 -7.34
C LYS A 231 2.54 34.61 -7.70
N TRP A 232 1.75 34.07 -6.79
CA TRP A 232 0.99 32.86 -7.09
C TRP A 232 -0.24 33.19 -7.92
N LYS A 233 -0.26 32.63 -9.14
CA LYS A 233 -1.34 32.83 -10.13
C LYS A 233 -1.80 31.45 -10.62
N ASP A 234 -2.99 31.03 -10.27
CA ASP A 234 -3.66 29.84 -10.77
C ASP A 234 -5.16 30.06 -10.76
N SER A 235 -5.75 30.30 -11.92
CA SER A 235 -7.18 30.62 -12.04
C SER A 235 -8.13 29.51 -11.60
N ARG A 236 -7.62 28.28 -11.43
CA ARG A 236 -8.39 27.12 -10.95
C ARG A 236 -8.64 27.16 -9.44
N MET A 237 -7.79 27.90 -8.71
CA MET A 237 -7.85 28.02 -7.24
C MET A 237 -8.90 29.08 -6.85
N ILE A 238 -10.16 28.70 -6.89
CA ILE A 238 -11.28 29.58 -6.50
C ILE A 238 -11.43 29.64 -4.98
N PRO A 239 -12.04 30.72 -4.42
CA PRO A 239 -12.34 30.78 -2.99
C PRO A 239 -13.13 29.56 -2.51
N GLY A 240 -12.75 29.02 -1.34
CA GLY A 240 -13.28 27.77 -0.79
C GLY A 240 -12.53 26.50 -1.23
N THR A 241 -11.62 26.58 -2.22
CA THR A 241 -10.74 25.46 -2.54
C THR A 241 -9.81 25.20 -1.36
N VAL A 242 -9.70 23.92 -0.96
CA VAL A 242 -8.79 23.46 0.08
C VAL A 242 -7.63 22.71 -0.57
N ILE A 243 -6.40 23.08 -0.21
CA ILE A 243 -5.20 22.42 -0.75
C ILE A 243 -4.51 21.66 0.36
N ALA A 244 -4.42 20.35 0.23
CA ALA A 244 -3.55 19.51 1.05
C ALA A 244 -2.14 19.59 0.51
N MET A 245 -1.25 20.26 1.25
CA MET A 245 0.12 20.56 0.85
C MET A 245 1.10 19.51 1.36
N ARG A 246 1.98 19.02 0.51
CA ARG A 246 2.90 17.93 0.83
C ARG A 246 4.32 18.17 0.34
N SER A 247 5.23 17.36 0.82
CA SER A 247 6.51 17.05 0.18
C SER A 247 6.44 15.66 -0.45
N TRP A 248 7.55 15.22 -1.05
CA TRP A 248 7.68 13.85 -1.54
C TRP A 248 8.30 12.91 -0.48
N TYR A 249 8.63 13.42 0.69
CA TYR A 249 9.23 12.67 1.78
C TYR A 249 8.22 11.73 2.45
N ARG A 250 8.57 10.46 2.56
CA ARG A 250 7.75 9.37 3.10
C ARG A 250 8.50 8.63 4.22
N PRO A 251 8.69 9.23 5.39
CA PRO A 251 9.59 8.70 6.43
C PRO A 251 9.10 7.43 7.08
N ALA A 252 7.78 7.25 7.23
CA ALA A 252 7.21 6.15 8.01
C ALA A 252 5.80 5.78 7.55
N PRO A 253 5.50 4.47 7.39
CA PRO A 253 4.12 4.00 7.23
C PRO A 253 3.35 4.02 8.57
N GLY A 254 2.02 3.96 8.50
CA GLY A 254 1.18 3.74 9.67
C GLY A 254 1.34 2.33 10.25
N ILE A 255 1.39 1.34 9.38
CA ILE A 255 1.62 -0.06 9.73
C ILE A 255 2.64 -0.65 8.78
N PHE A 256 3.67 -1.27 9.32
CA PHE A 256 4.71 -1.99 8.61
C PHE A 256 4.60 -3.49 8.91
N ALA A 257 4.46 -4.34 7.89
CA ALA A 257 4.45 -5.79 8.04
C ALA A 257 5.53 -6.43 7.16
N ASN A 258 6.37 -7.28 7.74
CA ASN A 258 7.44 -7.98 7.03
C ASN A 258 7.53 -9.44 7.47
N GLU A 259 7.70 -10.36 6.51
CA GLU A 259 7.91 -11.81 6.72
C GLU A 259 6.90 -12.48 7.67
N SER A 260 5.73 -11.91 7.80
CA SER A 260 4.69 -12.36 8.73
C SER A 260 3.66 -13.26 8.05
N LYS A 261 3.04 -14.18 8.82
CA LYS A 261 2.09 -15.18 8.32
C LYS A 261 0.75 -15.07 9.04
N ASN A 262 -0.36 -15.12 8.28
CA ASN A 262 -1.73 -15.09 8.80
C ASN A 262 -2.01 -13.85 9.65
N THR A 263 -1.84 -12.67 9.05
CA THR A 263 -2.11 -11.39 9.71
C THR A 263 -3.50 -10.90 9.36
N THR A 264 -4.29 -10.53 10.37
CA THR A 264 -5.66 -10.01 10.21
C THR A 264 -5.77 -8.63 10.83
N PHE A 265 -6.31 -7.70 10.07
CA PHE A 265 -6.74 -6.37 10.54
C PHE A 265 -8.26 -6.31 10.47
N LYS A 266 -8.92 -6.14 11.61
CA LYS A 266 -10.38 -6.11 11.69
C LYS A 266 -10.86 -4.81 12.33
N ASN A 267 -11.65 -4.02 11.60
CA ASN A 267 -12.12 -2.70 12.08
C ASN A 267 -10.98 -1.80 12.58
N VAL A 268 -9.83 -1.79 11.90
CA VAL A 268 -8.73 -0.87 12.16
C VAL A 268 -8.85 0.31 11.21
N LYS A 269 -8.70 1.54 11.72
CA LYS A 269 -8.72 2.77 10.93
C LYS A 269 -7.38 3.48 11.03
N VAL A 270 -6.86 3.94 9.90
CA VAL A 270 -5.69 4.82 9.82
C VAL A 270 -6.19 6.17 9.31
N HIS A 271 -6.25 7.15 10.19
CA HIS A 271 -6.71 8.51 9.84
C HIS A 271 -5.59 9.35 9.26
N TYR A 272 -4.35 9.03 9.60
CA TYR A 272 -3.18 9.66 9.02
C TYR A 272 -1.95 8.74 9.11
N ALA A 273 -1.05 8.85 8.12
CA ALA A 273 0.31 8.29 8.15
C ALA A 273 1.26 9.13 7.29
N GLU A 274 2.53 9.19 7.71
CA GLU A 274 3.59 9.98 7.03
C GLU A 274 4.14 9.31 5.75
N GLY A 275 3.63 8.15 5.41
CA GLY A 275 3.91 7.37 4.21
C GLY A 275 2.64 6.66 3.76
N MET A 276 2.71 5.35 3.60
CA MET A 276 1.55 4.49 3.33
C MET A 276 0.77 4.17 4.60
N GLY A 277 -0.52 3.90 4.50
CA GLY A 277 -1.33 3.48 5.65
C GLY A 277 -0.91 2.11 6.16
N LEU A 278 -0.77 1.14 5.27
CA LEU A 278 -0.20 -0.19 5.50
C LEU A 278 0.74 -0.54 4.36
N ILE A 279 1.97 -0.90 4.66
CA ILE A 279 2.85 -1.61 3.72
C ILE A 279 3.20 -2.99 4.26
N ALA A 280 3.07 -4.00 3.40
CA ALA A 280 3.44 -5.37 3.70
C ALA A 280 4.29 -5.97 2.59
N TYR A 281 5.39 -6.61 2.94
CA TYR A 281 6.15 -7.38 1.98
C TYR A 281 6.65 -8.71 2.57
N ARG A 282 6.84 -9.70 1.71
CA ARG A 282 7.22 -11.06 2.09
C ARG A 282 6.27 -11.68 3.13
N CYS A 283 5.00 -11.24 3.14
CA CYS A 283 3.96 -11.76 4.03
C CYS A 283 3.13 -12.86 3.36
N THR A 284 2.60 -13.78 4.17
CA THR A 284 1.73 -14.86 3.70
C THR A 284 0.36 -14.75 4.36
N ASN A 285 -0.71 -14.67 3.59
CA ASN A 285 -2.10 -14.54 4.04
C ASN A 285 -2.34 -13.28 4.89
N ILE A 286 -2.82 -12.22 4.25
CA ILE A 286 -3.25 -10.99 4.92
C ILE A 286 -4.73 -10.78 4.69
N THR A 287 -5.47 -10.48 5.77
CA THR A 287 -6.89 -10.15 5.71
C THR A 287 -7.15 -8.77 6.29
N LEU A 288 -7.77 -7.91 5.49
CA LEU A 288 -8.30 -6.62 5.88
C LEU A 288 -9.83 -6.72 5.89
N ASP A 289 -10.47 -6.72 7.06
CA ASP A 289 -11.92 -6.78 7.20
C ASP A 289 -12.43 -5.54 7.94
N GLY A 290 -13.12 -4.67 7.24
CA GLY A 290 -13.49 -3.36 7.78
C GLY A 290 -12.29 -2.44 8.05
N PHE A 291 -11.14 -2.72 7.45
CA PHE A 291 -9.98 -1.83 7.50
C PHE A 291 -10.28 -0.55 6.74
N GLY A 292 -9.73 0.58 7.20
CA GLY A 292 -9.92 1.84 6.50
C GLY A 292 -8.71 2.74 6.60
N VAL A 293 -8.45 3.44 5.51
CA VAL A 293 -7.63 4.66 5.49
C VAL A 293 -8.61 5.77 5.14
N CYS A 294 -9.05 6.51 6.14
CA CYS A 294 -10.19 7.40 6.00
C CYS A 294 -10.16 8.55 7.00
N LEU A 295 -10.88 9.61 6.70
CA LEU A 295 -11.11 10.72 7.61
C LEU A 295 -11.88 10.25 8.86
N ARG A 296 -11.84 11.06 9.93
CA ARG A 296 -12.60 10.78 11.18
C ARG A 296 -14.13 10.96 11.02
N GLY A 297 -14.60 11.12 9.81
CA GLY A 297 -15.99 11.34 9.46
C GLY A 297 -16.19 12.69 8.77
N LYS A 298 -17.46 13.06 8.58
CA LYS A 298 -17.84 14.28 7.84
C LYS A 298 -17.34 15.59 8.45
N ASP A 299 -17.11 15.60 9.75
CA ASP A 299 -16.68 16.77 10.50
C ASP A 299 -15.15 16.85 10.67
N ASP A 300 -14.39 15.91 10.11
CA ASP A 300 -12.93 16.01 10.08
C ASP A 300 -12.53 17.24 9.25
N PRO A 301 -11.75 18.18 9.82
CA PRO A 301 -11.36 19.37 9.07
C PRO A 301 -10.30 19.11 8.00
N ARG A 302 -9.74 17.91 7.93
CA ARG A 302 -8.69 17.51 6.97
C ARG A 302 -9.29 17.05 5.65
N TYR A 303 -8.53 17.24 4.57
CA TYR A 303 -8.84 16.77 3.22
C TYR A 303 -7.81 15.74 2.74
N PHE A 304 -7.12 15.09 3.65
CA PHE A 304 -6.09 14.09 3.38
C PHE A 304 -6.05 13.02 4.47
N THR A 305 -5.50 11.87 4.14
CA THR A 305 -5.20 10.77 5.06
C THR A 305 -3.74 10.38 5.00
N THR A 306 -3.27 9.65 4.00
CA THR A 306 -1.89 9.18 3.89
C THR A 306 -1.10 9.95 2.84
N GLN A 307 0.22 10.07 3.06
CA GLN A 307 1.14 10.71 2.13
C GLN A 307 1.28 9.93 0.80
N ALA A 308 1.02 8.64 0.82
CA ALA A 308 1.05 7.73 -0.32
C ALA A 308 -0.15 6.77 -0.27
N ASP A 309 0.03 5.51 -0.68
CA ASP A 309 -1.04 4.53 -0.79
C ASP A 309 -1.74 4.26 0.55
N ALA A 310 -3.02 3.90 0.48
CA ALA A 310 -3.69 3.38 1.67
C ALA A 310 -3.12 2.01 2.06
N THR A 311 -2.98 1.09 1.10
CA THR A 311 -2.44 -0.25 1.34
C THR A 311 -1.55 -0.70 0.19
N HIS A 312 -0.40 -1.28 0.52
CA HIS A 312 0.60 -1.70 -0.45
C HIS A 312 1.19 -3.07 -0.10
N PHE A 313 1.22 -3.98 -1.07
CA PHE A 313 1.64 -5.36 -0.89
C PHE A 313 2.68 -5.73 -1.94
N SER A 314 3.94 -5.84 -1.52
CA SER A 314 5.04 -6.22 -2.41
C SER A 314 5.50 -7.63 -2.11
N GLN A 315 5.58 -8.48 -3.14
CA GLN A 315 6.13 -9.83 -3.03
C GLN A 315 5.53 -10.65 -1.87
N CYS A 316 4.21 -10.56 -1.69
CA CYS A 316 3.45 -11.37 -0.75
C CYS A 316 2.98 -12.67 -1.42
N LYS A 317 2.55 -13.66 -0.63
CA LYS A 317 1.97 -14.92 -1.14
C LYS A 317 0.75 -15.38 -0.36
N GLY A 318 0.14 -16.48 -0.82
CA GLY A 318 -1.09 -16.99 -0.25
C GLY A 318 -2.29 -16.13 -0.64
N LYS A 319 -3.02 -15.57 0.32
CA LYS A 319 -4.23 -14.77 0.07
C LYS A 319 -4.06 -13.34 0.59
N ILE A 320 -4.38 -12.36 -0.25
CA ILE A 320 -4.61 -10.98 0.18
C ILE A 320 -6.11 -10.72 0.03
N ILE A 321 -6.79 -10.44 1.13
CA ILE A 321 -8.22 -10.17 1.18
C ILE A 321 -8.44 -8.78 1.76
N SER A 322 -9.10 -7.90 1.01
CA SER A 322 -9.61 -6.62 1.50
C SER A 322 -11.11 -6.57 1.28
N ARG A 323 -11.87 -6.44 2.37
CA ARG A 323 -13.33 -6.36 2.31
C ARG A 323 -13.91 -5.40 3.33
N ASN A 324 -15.07 -4.82 2.99
CA ASN A 324 -15.82 -3.91 3.86
C ASN A 324 -14.99 -2.68 4.29
N GLY A 325 -14.01 -2.27 3.47
CA GLY A 325 -13.07 -1.18 3.75
C GLY A 325 -13.57 0.17 3.25
N LEU A 326 -13.01 1.24 3.83
CA LEU A 326 -13.17 2.61 3.34
C LEU A 326 -11.78 3.19 3.08
N TYR A 327 -11.53 3.59 1.83
CA TYR A 327 -10.27 4.17 1.37
C TYR A 327 -10.57 5.53 0.75
N GLU A 328 -10.17 6.61 1.41
CA GLU A 328 -10.48 7.96 0.96
C GLU A 328 -9.39 8.97 1.26
N HIS A 329 -9.25 9.98 0.42
CA HIS A 329 -8.34 11.12 0.61
C HIS A 329 -6.86 10.79 0.76
N MET A 330 -6.42 9.57 0.38
CA MET A 330 -4.99 9.28 0.29
C MET A 330 -4.38 9.98 -0.92
N MET A 331 -3.09 10.27 -0.81
CA MET A 331 -2.37 11.00 -1.86
C MET A 331 -1.76 10.07 -2.94
N ASP A 332 -2.18 8.81 -2.95
CA ASP A 332 -1.93 7.83 -4.01
C ASP A 332 -3.01 6.72 -3.98
N ASP A 333 -2.68 5.47 -4.25
CA ASP A 333 -3.60 4.37 -4.50
C ASP A 333 -4.35 3.86 -3.24
N ALA A 334 -5.54 3.29 -3.43
CA ALA A 334 -6.23 2.62 -2.32
C ALA A 334 -5.60 1.25 -2.01
N ILE A 335 -5.24 0.52 -3.04
CA ILE A 335 -4.53 -0.76 -2.92
C ILE A 335 -3.59 -0.95 -4.11
N ASN A 336 -2.35 -1.34 -3.84
CA ASN A 336 -1.39 -1.79 -4.83
C ASN A 336 -0.85 -3.17 -4.44
N VAL A 337 -0.94 -4.16 -5.34
CA VAL A 337 -0.45 -5.54 -5.11
C VAL A 337 0.39 -5.96 -6.28
N HIS A 338 1.68 -6.23 -6.04
CA HIS A 338 2.63 -6.61 -7.08
C HIS A 338 3.81 -7.42 -6.53
N GLY A 339 4.57 -8.05 -7.40
CA GLY A 339 5.92 -8.53 -7.12
C GLY A 339 6.96 -7.47 -7.48
N ILE A 340 8.25 -7.81 -7.37
CA ILE A 340 9.35 -6.93 -7.77
C ILE A 340 10.26 -7.67 -8.75
N TYR A 341 10.53 -7.06 -9.91
CA TYR A 341 11.60 -7.53 -10.79
C TYR A 341 12.96 -7.17 -10.21
N LEU A 342 13.89 -8.15 -10.17
CA LEU A 342 15.31 -7.80 -10.16
C LEU A 342 15.79 -7.60 -11.60
N LYS A 343 16.54 -6.55 -11.82
CA LYS A 343 17.23 -6.27 -13.08
C LYS A 343 18.49 -7.15 -13.17
N VAL A 344 18.70 -7.77 -14.31
CA VAL A 344 19.95 -8.48 -14.62
C VAL A 344 21.02 -7.47 -14.99
N ASP A 345 22.06 -7.36 -14.18
CA ASP A 345 23.20 -6.49 -14.43
C ASP A 345 24.27 -7.18 -15.27
N LYS A 346 24.53 -8.48 -14.99
CA LYS A 346 25.56 -9.25 -15.67
C LYS A 346 25.29 -10.76 -15.60
N ARG A 347 25.60 -11.47 -16.69
CA ARG A 347 25.71 -12.92 -16.69
C ARG A 347 27.12 -13.34 -16.31
N VAL A 348 27.27 -14.09 -15.23
CA VAL A 348 28.57 -14.56 -14.72
C VAL A 348 28.99 -15.87 -15.42
N ASN A 349 28.04 -16.82 -15.53
CA ASN A 349 28.22 -18.10 -16.20
C ASN A 349 26.87 -18.66 -16.67
N SER A 350 26.80 -19.95 -17.03
CA SER A 350 25.56 -20.57 -17.51
C SER A 350 24.44 -20.62 -16.48
N ARG A 351 24.72 -20.49 -15.17
CA ARG A 351 23.76 -20.63 -14.07
C ARG A 351 23.75 -19.45 -13.11
N THR A 352 24.55 -18.42 -13.32
CA THR A 352 24.75 -17.37 -12.31
C THR A 352 24.60 -15.98 -12.90
N LEU A 353 23.79 -15.14 -12.24
CA LEU A 353 23.56 -13.74 -12.59
C LEU A 353 23.93 -12.82 -11.43
N GLU A 354 24.54 -11.67 -11.75
CA GLU A 354 24.54 -10.49 -10.88
C GLU A 354 23.30 -9.68 -11.18
N THR A 355 22.60 -9.27 -10.12
CA THR A 355 21.30 -8.60 -10.22
C THR A 355 21.19 -7.45 -9.23
N SER A 356 20.28 -6.52 -9.51
CA SER A 356 19.99 -5.39 -8.63
C SER A 356 18.50 -5.05 -8.63
N PHE A 357 18.04 -4.36 -7.56
CA PHE A 357 16.78 -3.64 -7.61
C PHE A 357 16.86 -2.52 -8.64
N GLY A 358 15.87 -2.43 -9.53
CA GLY A 358 15.90 -1.51 -10.67
C GLY A 358 15.51 -0.06 -10.33
N HIS A 359 14.73 0.16 -9.27
CA HIS A 359 14.27 1.47 -8.82
C HIS A 359 14.81 1.83 -7.44
N GLY A 360 15.15 3.11 -7.23
CA GLY A 360 15.76 3.60 -5.98
C GLY A 360 14.90 3.43 -4.72
N GLN A 361 13.61 3.21 -4.85
CA GLN A 361 12.69 2.94 -3.75
C GLN A 361 12.16 1.48 -3.72
N ALA A 362 12.59 0.59 -4.65
CA ALA A 362 12.08 -0.78 -4.71
C ALA A 362 12.76 -1.74 -3.71
N TRP A 363 13.88 -1.36 -3.11
CA TRP A 363 14.65 -2.18 -2.17
C TRP A 363 14.19 -2.00 -0.72
N GLY A 364 14.68 -2.82 0.18
CA GLY A 364 14.41 -2.75 1.62
C GLY A 364 13.98 -4.08 2.21
N PHE A 365 13.91 -5.15 1.41
CA PHE A 365 13.53 -6.49 1.87
C PHE A 365 14.35 -7.57 1.17
N LYS A 366 14.33 -8.77 1.74
CA LYS A 366 14.90 -9.96 1.13
C LYS A 366 14.12 -10.32 -0.14
N TRP A 367 14.79 -10.37 -1.29
CA TRP A 367 14.07 -10.56 -2.56
C TRP A 367 13.60 -12.00 -2.78
N GLY A 368 14.38 -13.01 -2.47
CA GLY A 368 14.04 -14.41 -2.76
C GLY A 368 14.74 -15.40 -1.83
N ASP A 369 14.33 -16.65 -1.90
CA ASP A 369 14.90 -17.79 -1.17
C ASP A 369 15.39 -18.88 -2.10
N ALA A 370 16.32 -19.73 -1.63
CA ALA A 370 16.66 -20.95 -2.33
C ALA A 370 15.42 -21.84 -2.47
N GLY A 371 15.19 -22.36 -3.68
CA GLY A 371 14.02 -23.15 -4.04
C GLY A 371 12.87 -22.35 -4.66
N ASP A 372 12.89 -21.01 -4.60
CA ASP A 372 11.86 -20.19 -5.25
C ASP A 372 11.89 -20.36 -6.78
N GLU A 373 10.72 -20.49 -7.39
CA GLU A 373 10.55 -20.55 -8.84
C GLU A 373 10.57 -19.15 -9.43
N VAL A 374 11.32 -18.97 -10.52
CA VAL A 374 11.46 -17.68 -11.19
C VAL A 374 11.16 -17.76 -12.68
N SER A 375 10.74 -16.64 -13.26
CA SER A 375 10.68 -16.40 -14.69
C SER A 375 11.56 -15.24 -15.12
N PHE A 376 11.80 -15.13 -16.42
CA PHE A 376 12.64 -14.09 -17.01
C PHE A 376 11.84 -13.31 -18.04
N VAL A 377 11.90 -11.99 -17.95
CA VAL A 377 11.15 -11.07 -18.80
C VAL A 377 12.13 -10.15 -19.54
N LEU A 378 12.02 -10.06 -20.86
CA LEU A 378 12.75 -9.06 -21.63
C LEU A 378 12.10 -7.69 -21.39
N ALA A 379 12.80 -6.78 -20.71
CA ALA A 379 12.26 -5.51 -20.24
C ALA A 379 11.69 -4.63 -21.37
N ASP A 380 12.36 -4.60 -22.52
CA ASP A 380 12.01 -3.77 -23.67
C ASP A 380 10.61 -4.08 -24.25
N SER A 381 10.21 -5.34 -24.25
CA SER A 381 8.91 -5.78 -24.78
C SER A 381 7.98 -6.40 -23.74
N MET A 382 8.42 -6.50 -22.50
CA MET A 382 7.76 -7.21 -21.40
C MET A 382 7.41 -8.67 -21.77
N GLN A 383 8.24 -9.28 -22.62
CA GLN A 383 8.02 -10.63 -23.10
C GLN A 383 8.64 -11.65 -22.15
N GLU A 384 7.77 -12.45 -21.51
CA GLU A 384 8.20 -13.55 -20.66
C GLU A 384 8.79 -14.71 -21.52
N LEU A 385 9.94 -15.22 -21.11
CA LEU A 385 10.51 -16.43 -21.70
C LEU A 385 9.75 -17.68 -21.25
N SER A 386 9.75 -18.69 -22.08
CA SER A 386 9.11 -19.98 -21.75
C SER A 386 9.87 -20.76 -20.68
N GLN A 387 11.18 -20.54 -20.58
CA GLN A 387 12.02 -21.18 -19.57
C GLN A 387 11.74 -20.56 -18.20
N LYS A 388 11.39 -21.38 -17.23
CA LYS A 388 11.41 -21.09 -15.81
C LYS A 388 12.64 -21.75 -15.19
N ASN A 389 13.03 -21.29 -14.00
CA ASN A 389 14.13 -21.88 -13.26
C ASN A 389 13.84 -21.83 -11.75
N ARG A 390 14.72 -22.39 -10.95
CA ARG A 390 14.66 -22.31 -9.49
C ARG A 390 15.96 -21.70 -8.96
N ILE A 391 15.80 -20.89 -7.91
CA ILE A 391 16.97 -20.34 -7.20
C ILE A 391 17.66 -21.46 -6.44
N LYS A 392 18.91 -21.74 -6.76
CA LYS A 392 19.76 -22.65 -5.99
C LYS A 392 20.39 -21.94 -4.79
N SER A 393 20.86 -20.70 -5.01
CA SER A 393 21.37 -19.84 -3.94
C SER A 393 21.22 -18.37 -4.32
N ILE A 394 21.00 -17.53 -3.32
CA ILE A 394 20.95 -16.07 -3.46
C ILE A 394 21.80 -15.44 -2.36
N LYS A 395 22.67 -14.51 -2.70
CA LYS A 395 23.59 -13.86 -1.76
C LYS A 395 23.65 -12.37 -2.01
N PRO A 396 23.56 -11.53 -0.96
CA PRO A 396 23.79 -10.09 -1.10
C PRO A 396 25.24 -9.83 -1.53
N MET A 397 25.45 -8.78 -2.33
CA MET A 397 26.78 -8.43 -2.86
C MET A 397 27.34 -7.15 -2.24
N ASP A 398 26.50 -6.31 -1.69
CA ASP A 398 26.83 -4.96 -1.20
C ASP A 398 26.63 -4.78 0.31
N THR A 399 26.08 -5.79 0.98
CA THR A 399 25.90 -5.83 2.42
C THR A 399 26.27 -7.22 2.96
N PRO A 400 26.60 -7.39 4.26
CA PRO A 400 26.92 -8.70 4.83
C PRO A 400 25.69 -9.62 4.98
N THR A 401 24.48 -9.08 4.93
CA THR A 401 23.20 -9.79 5.04
C THR A 401 22.21 -9.29 4.01
N GLU A 402 21.05 -9.93 3.88
CA GLU A 402 19.96 -9.46 3.01
C GLU A 402 19.36 -8.12 3.48
N LEU A 403 19.54 -7.75 4.73
CA LEU A 403 19.02 -6.51 5.28
C LEU A 403 19.70 -5.30 4.64
N GLY A 404 18.94 -4.52 3.87
CA GLY A 404 19.42 -3.35 3.16
C GLY A 404 20.20 -3.65 1.88
N ALA A 405 20.22 -4.88 1.39
CA ALA A 405 20.90 -5.23 0.15
C ALA A 405 20.21 -4.62 -1.08
N HIS A 406 21.01 -4.09 -2.01
CA HIS A 406 20.53 -3.58 -3.30
C HIS A 406 20.86 -4.55 -4.44
N ARG A 407 21.89 -5.40 -4.25
CA ARG A 407 22.45 -6.27 -5.28
C ARG A 407 22.58 -7.69 -4.77
N TYR A 408 22.31 -8.65 -5.67
CA TYR A 408 22.40 -10.07 -5.37
C TYR A 408 23.17 -10.83 -6.43
N LEU A 409 23.95 -11.84 -5.99
CA LEU A 409 24.46 -12.90 -6.82
C LEU A 409 23.48 -14.07 -6.71
N ILE A 410 22.85 -14.46 -7.81
CA ILE A 410 21.88 -15.56 -7.85
C ILE A 410 22.42 -16.70 -8.69
N GLU A 411 22.52 -17.89 -8.10
CA GLU A 411 22.79 -19.15 -8.79
C GLU A 411 21.48 -19.92 -8.97
N PHE A 412 21.25 -20.46 -10.16
CA PHE A 412 20.06 -21.23 -10.52
C PHE A 412 20.35 -22.73 -10.60
N GLU A 413 19.31 -23.57 -10.45
CA GLU A 413 19.44 -25.00 -10.48
C GLU A 413 19.81 -25.53 -11.87
N GLU A 414 19.27 -24.89 -12.93
CA GLU A 414 19.48 -25.29 -14.31
C GLU A 414 20.21 -24.20 -15.12
N ASP A 415 20.76 -24.61 -16.27
CA ASP A 415 21.40 -23.67 -17.17
C ASP A 415 20.38 -22.66 -17.73
N LEU A 416 20.73 -21.40 -17.72
CA LEU A 416 19.93 -20.29 -18.23
C LEU A 416 19.93 -20.29 -19.77
N ASP A 417 18.80 -19.95 -20.35
CA ASP A 417 18.73 -19.67 -21.79
C ASP A 417 19.87 -18.73 -22.21
N PRO A 418 20.58 -18.99 -23.32
CA PRO A 418 21.72 -18.20 -23.75
C PRO A 418 21.44 -16.69 -23.90
N GLN A 419 20.21 -16.29 -24.19
CA GLN A 419 19.83 -14.90 -24.37
C GLN A 419 19.70 -14.12 -23.05
N ILE A 420 19.54 -14.80 -21.89
CA ILE A 420 19.37 -14.13 -20.60
C ILE A 420 20.64 -13.39 -20.20
N GLY A 421 20.54 -12.10 -20.01
CA GLY A 421 21.62 -11.18 -19.64
C GLY A 421 21.09 -9.77 -19.39
N PRO A 422 21.92 -8.74 -19.46
CA PRO A 422 21.47 -7.35 -19.33
C PRO A 422 20.30 -7.03 -20.26
N GLY A 423 19.31 -6.31 -19.74
CA GLY A 423 18.04 -6.06 -20.42
C GLY A 423 16.90 -7.01 -20.03
N TYR A 424 17.19 -8.02 -19.20
CA TYR A 424 16.17 -8.90 -18.62
C TYR A 424 15.86 -8.53 -17.17
N GLY A 425 14.60 -8.75 -16.77
CA GLY A 425 14.15 -8.80 -15.38
C GLY A 425 13.90 -10.22 -14.93
N ILE A 426 14.05 -10.46 -13.64
CA ILE A 426 13.74 -11.74 -12.97
C ILE A 426 12.52 -11.52 -12.08
N GLU A 427 11.47 -12.33 -12.27
CA GLU A 427 10.26 -12.35 -11.45
C GLU A 427 10.25 -13.59 -10.56
N ASP A 428 9.95 -13.40 -9.28
CA ASP A 428 9.74 -14.50 -8.33
C ASP A 428 8.28 -14.95 -8.38
N LEU A 429 8.04 -16.13 -8.92
CA LEU A 429 6.71 -16.72 -9.09
C LEU A 429 6.19 -17.41 -7.82
N THR A 430 7.05 -17.70 -6.85
CA THR A 430 6.68 -18.32 -5.57
C THR A 430 5.97 -17.30 -4.68
N TRP A 431 6.36 -16.03 -4.79
CA TRP A 431 5.83 -14.93 -3.98
C TRP A 431 4.78 -14.11 -4.76
N CYS A 432 3.73 -14.81 -5.18
CA CYS A 432 2.56 -14.23 -5.83
C CYS A 432 1.29 -14.59 -5.04
N PRO A 433 0.40 -13.62 -4.73
CA PRO A 433 -0.82 -13.89 -3.99
C PRO A 433 -2.03 -14.14 -4.89
N THR A 434 -3.05 -14.83 -4.38
CA THR A 434 -4.42 -14.62 -4.83
C THR A 434 -4.99 -13.37 -4.16
N ILE A 435 -5.85 -12.63 -4.86
CA ILE A 435 -6.36 -11.34 -4.39
C ILE A 435 -7.89 -11.37 -4.38
N GLU A 436 -8.50 -10.93 -3.28
CA GLU A 436 -9.91 -10.58 -3.20
C GLU A 436 -10.04 -9.15 -2.69
N PHE A 437 -10.65 -8.28 -3.51
CA PHE A 437 -11.00 -6.91 -3.17
C PHE A 437 -12.51 -6.75 -3.33
N SER A 438 -13.26 -6.72 -2.22
CA SER A 438 -14.71 -6.82 -2.27
C SER A 438 -15.43 -5.94 -1.23
N HIS A 439 -16.60 -5.38 -1.61
CA HIS A 439 -17.44 -4.55 -0.73
C HIS A 439 -16.70 -3.36 -0.13
N ASN A 440 -15.72 -2.81 -0.85
CA ASN A 440 -14.95 -1.64 -0.43
C ASN A 440 -15.51 -0.36 -1.08
N ILE A 441 -15.27 0.77 -0.43
CA ILE A 441 -15.48 2.10 -0.97
C ILE A 441 -14.12 2.74 -1.16
N VAL A 442 -13.84 3.20 -2.38
CA VAL A 442 -12.65 3.95 -2.75
C VAL A 442 -13.10 5.30 -3.29
N ARG A 443 -12.66 6.40 -2.69
CA ARG A 443 -13.12 7.72 -3.14
C ARG A 443 -12.16 8.87 -2.84
N ASN A 444 -12.29 9.93 -3.63
CA ASN A 444 -11.64 11.23 -3.38
C ASN A 444 -10.12 11.16 -3.22
N ASN A 445 -9.48 10.18 -3.82
CA ASN A 445 -8.03 10.01 -3.74
C ASN A 445 -7.32 10.59 -4.97
N ARG A 446 -6.05 10.90 -4.79
CA ARG A 446 -5.16 11.24 -5.90
C ARG A 446 -4.84 9.97 -6.70
N ALA A 447 -4.78 10.15 -8.03
CA ALA A 447 -4.39 9.16 -9.02
C ALA A 447 -5.32 7.93 -9.08
N ARG A 448 -4.87 6.75 -8.70
CA ARG A 448 -5.55 5.50 -9.04
C ARG A 448 -6.35 4.95 -7.86
N GLY A 449 -7.35 4.13 -8.18
CA GLY A 449 -8.09 3.39 -7.17
C GLY A 449 -7.35 2.11 -6.76
N ALA A 450 -7.41 1.06 -7.58
CA ALA A 450 -6.84 -0.24 -7.26
C ALA A 450 -5.87 -0.72 -8.35
N LEU A 451 -4.70 -1.22 -7.92
CA LEU A 451 -3.70 -1.83 -8.78
C LEU A 451 -3.54 -3.31 -8.44
N PHE A 452 -3.65 -4.15 -9.47
CA PHE A 452 -3.50 -5.59 -9.31
C PHE A 452 -2.49 -6.12 -10.34
N SER A 453 -1.41 -6.70 -9.84
CA SER A 453 -0.33 -7.31 -10.63
C SER A 453 0.04 -8.67 -10.04
N SER A 454 -0.80 -9.69 -10.32
CA SER A 454 -0.53 -11.07 -9.87
C SER A 454 -0.92 -12.07 -10.97
N PRO A 455 -0.10 -13.13 -11.20
CA PRO A 455 -0.44 -14.20 -12.11
C PRO A 455 -1.52 -15.14 -11.55
N LEU A 456 -1.83 -15.07 -10.28
CA LEU A 456 -2.82 -15.90 -9.63
C LEU A 456 -4.22 -15.25 -9.68
N LYS A 457 -5.22 -16.00 -9.23
CA LYS A 457 -6.61 -15.55 -9.26
C LYS A 457 -6.82 -14.26 -8.51
N THR A 458 -7.35 -13.26 -9.21
CA THR A 458 -7.74 -11.96 -8.63
C THR A 458 -9.23 -11.72 -8.84
N VAL A 459 -9.93 -11.29 -7.79
CA VAL A 459 -11.36 -10.94 -7.84
C VAL A 459 -11.55 -9.55 -7.25
N CYS A 460 -12.05 -8.62 -8.08
CA CYS A 460 -12.48 -7.28 -7.67
C CYS A 460 -13.99 -7.20 -7.87
N LYS A 461 -14.78 -7.21 -6.78
CA LYS A 461 -16.24 -7.32 -6.88
C LYS A 461 -16.99 -6.51 -5.84
N ASP A 462 -18.19 -6.06 -6.22
CA ASP A 462 -19.13 -5.41 -5.29
C ASP A 462 -18.55 -4.15 -4.62
N ASN A 463 -17.63 -3.42 -5.30
CA ASN A 463 -17.01 -2.22 -4.79
C ASN A 463 -17.65 -0.95 -5.38
N LEU A 464 -17.55 0.14 -4.64
CA LEU A 464 -17.82 1.48 -5.12
C LEU A 464 -16.49 2.23 -5.33
N PHE A 465 -16.25 2.69 -6.55
CA PHE A 465 -15.20 3.65 -6.89
C PHE A 465 -15.88 4.99 -7.22
N ASP A 466 -15.66 5.99 -6.39
CA ASP A 466 -16.37 7.26 -6.44
C ASP A 466 -15.38 8.42 -6.48
N HIS A 467 -15.30 9.12 -7.59
CA HIS A 467 -14.36 10.23 -7.79
C HIS A 467 -12.89 9.84 -7.47
N THR A 468 -12.47 8.64 -7.92
CA THR A 468 -11.03 8.36 -8.06
C THR A 468 -10.49 9.29 -9.12
N SER A 469 -9.54 10.16 -8.78
CA SER A 469 -9.16 11.26 -9.67
C SER A 469 -8.46 10.82 -10.96
N GLY A 470 -7.83 9.65 -10.96
CA GLY A 470 -7.31 8.96 -12.15
C GLY A 470 -8.11 7.71 -12.47
N THR A 471 -7.42 6.71 -13.03
CA THR A 471 -8.04 5.41 -13.37
C THR A 471 -8.53 4.69 -12.11
N ALA A 472 -9.74 4.12 -12.14
CA ALA A 472 -10.28 3.43 -10.97
C ALA A 472 -9.60 2.07 -10.74
N ILE A 473 -9.28 1.34 -11.83
CA ILE A 473 -8.53 0.07 -11.75
C ILE A 473 -7.42 0.09 -12.80
N LEU A 474 -6.19 -0.16 -12.35
CA LEU A 474 -5.01 -0.32 -13.21
C LEU A 474 -4.48 -1.75 -13.11
N LEU A 475 -4.29 -2.40 -14.26
CA LEU A 475 -3.46 -3.59 -14.40
C LEU A 475 -2.18 -3.16 -15.09
N CYS A 476 -1.09 -3.15 -14.35
CA CYS A 476 0.22 -2.72 -14.83
C CYS A 476 1.14 -3.92 -15.09
N GLY A 477 2.37 -3.76 -14.86
CA GLY A 477 3.54 -4.60 -15.04
C GLY A 477 4.62 -3.72 -15.64
N ASP A 478 5.73 -3.57 -14.93
CA ASP A 478 6.77 -2.61 -15.28
C ASP A 478 8.15 -3.16 -14.95
N CYS A 479 8.96 -3.40 -15.95
CA CYS A 479 10.38 -3.77 -15.81
C CYS A 479 11.32 -2.66 -16.31
N ASN A 480 10.85 -1.40 -16.35
CA ASN A 480 11.56 -0.27 -16.94
C ASN A 480 11.61 0.97 -16.03
N GLY A 481 10.64 1.15 -15.14
CA GLY A 481 10.54 2.29 -14.24
C GLY A 481 10.52 1.86 -12.78
N TRP A 482 9.35 1.45 -12.26
CA TRP A 482 9.19 1.02 -10.87
C TRP A 482 9.63 -0.42 -10.60
N TYR A 483 9.76 -1.25 -11.64
CA TYR A 483 10.10 -2.68 -11.56
C TYR A 483 9.06 -3.49 -10.80
N GLU A 484 7.80 -3.10 -10.85
CA GLU A 484 6.67 -3.82 -10.28
C GLU A 484 6.28 -5.00 -11.17
N SER A 485 6.40 -6.22 -10.65
CA SER A 485 6.15 -7.44 -11.42
C SER A 485 4.75 -8.00 -11.22
N GLY A 486 4.31 -8.82 -12.16
CA GLY A 486 3.07 -9.57 -12.10
C GLY A 486 2.18 -9.38 -13.33
N ALA A 487 2.19 -10.35 -14.23
CA ALA A 487 1.23 -10.38 -15.34
C ALA A 487 -0.09 -11.00 -14.88
N CYS A 488 -1.22 -10.29 -15.02
CA CYS A 488 -2.54 -10.83 -14.70
C CYS A 488 -2.91 -12.00 -15.63
N ARG A 489 -3.14 -13.18 -15.07
CA ARG A 489 -3.48 -14.42 -15.81
C ARG A 489 -4.92 -14.91 -15.56
N ASP A 490 -5.53 -14.52 -14.44
CA ASP A 490 -6.91 -14.89 -14.09
C ASP A 490 -7.54 -13.79 -13.23
N LEU A 491 -8.23 -12.84 -13.86
CA LEU A 491 -8.80 -11.71 -13.17
C LEU A 491 -10.29 -11.54 -13.48
N LEU A 492 -11.09 -11.25 -12.45
CA LEU A 492 -12.51 -10.95 -12.54
C LEU A 492 -12.82 -9.60 -11.90
N ILE A 493 -13.32 -8.66 -12.69
CA ILE A 493 -13.87 -7.36 -12.26
C ILE A 493 -15.38 -7.44 -12.47
N THR A 494 -16.17 -7.50 -11.39
CA THR A 494 -17.62 -7.72 -11.52
C THR A 494 -18.44 -7.00 -10.45
N ASN A 495 -19.64 -6.58 -10.81
CA ASN A 495 -20.61 -5.94 -9.92
C ASN A 495 -20.05 -4.68 -9.22
N ASN A 496 -19.05 -4.02 -9.79
CA ASN A 496 -18.55 -2.77 -9.25
C ASN A 496 -19.33 -1.60 -9.84
N ARG A 497 -19.41 -0.53 -9.08
CA ARG A 497 -19.95 0.76 -9.51
C ARG A 497 -18.81 1.77 -9.57
N PHE A 498 -18.68 2.43 -10.73
CA PHE A 498 -17.71 3.48 -10.98
C PHE A 498 -18.45 4.79 -11.20
N ILE A 499 -18.19 5.78 -10.35
CA ILE A 499 -18.79 7.11 -10.44
C ILE A 499 -17.69 8.13 -10.69
N ASN A 500 -17.77 8.85 -11.80
CA ASN A 500 -16.90 9.99 -12.12
C ASN A 500 -15.40 9.77 -11.80
N ALA A 501 -14.85 8.63 -12.20
CA ALA A 501 -13.40 8.47 -12.24
C ALA A 501 -12.81 9.38 -13.34
N LEU A 502 -11.48 9.55 -13.34
CA LEU A 502 -10.75 10.34 -14.32
C LEU A 502 -11.04 11.86 -14.27
N THR A 503 -11.31 12.41 -13.10
CA THR A 503 -11.57 13.84 -12.95
C THR A 503 -10.32 14.72 -13.00
N SER A 504 -9.10 14.14 -13.05
CA SER A 504 -7.85 14.89 -13.00
C SER A 504 -6.85 14.50 -14.10
N GLN A 505 -5.70 15.17 -14.13
CA GLN A 505 -4.62 14.99 -15.11
C GLN A 505 -3.42 14.17 -14.56
N TYR A 506 -3.64 13.33 -13.54
CA TYR A 506 -2.58 12.47 -13.02
C TYR A 506 -2.22 11.33 -13.98
N GLN A 507 -1.11 10.65 -13.71
CA GLN A 507 -0.66 9.50 -14.49
C GLN A 507 -1.72 8.40 -14.61
N PHE A 508 -1.68 7.63 -15.69
CA PHE A 508 -2.56 6.49 -15.94
C PHE A 508 -4.05 6.86 -15.97
N THR A 509 -4.37 7.94 -16.68
CA THR A 509 -5.74 8.40 -16.89
C THR A 509 -6.28 8.02 -18.26
N ASN A 510 -5.93 6.84 -18.77
CA ASN A 510 -6.30 6.44 -20.14
C ASN A 510 -7.75 6.00 -20.26
N ALA A 511 -8.31 5.38 -19.22
CA ALA A 511 -9.70 4.96 -19.10
C ALA A 511 -10.08 4.69 -17.63
N VAL A 512 -11.37 4.52 -17.34
CA VAL A 512 -11.85 4.12 -16.00
C VAL A 512 -11.20 2.81 -15.54
N ILE A 513 -11.09 1.83 -16.44
CA ILE A 513 -10.30 0.62 -16.26
C ILE A 513 -9.18 0.65 -17.29
N SER A 514 -7.94 0.64 -16.83
CA SER A 514 -6.75 0.66 -17.67
C SER A 514 -5.95 -0.63 -17.51
N ILE A 515 -5.70 -1.33 -18.62
CA ILE A 515 -4.73 -2.42 -18.69
C ILE A 515 -3.54 -1.86 -19.46
N TYR A 516 -2.53 -1.42 -18.72
CA TYR A 516 -1.43 -0.64 -19.29
C TYR A 516 -0.08 -1.10 -18.71
N PRO A 517 0.48 -2.21 -19.24
CA PRO A 517 1.87 -2.56 -18.94
C PRO A 517 2.82 -1.54 -19.57
N GLU A 518 3.89 -1.20 -18.85
CA GLU A 518 4.95 -0.29 -19.34
C GLU A 518 5.85 -1.05 -20.31
N ILE A 519 5.51 -0.98 -21.60
CA ILE A 519 6.21 -1.66 -22.68
C ILE A 519 6.80 -0.63 -23.63
N PRO A 520 8.13 -0.44 -23.66
CA PRO A 520 8.79 0.45 -24.62
C PRO A 520 8.54 0.06 -26.09
N HIS A 521 8.70 -1.21 -26.43
CA HIS A 521 8.46 -1.73 -27.78
C HIS A 521 7.43 -2.85 -27.77
N LEU A 522 6.19 -2.49 -28.11
CA LEU A 522 5.04 -3.40 -28.09
C LEU A 522 5.21 -4.57 -29.06
N SER A 523 5.31 -5.78 -28.54
CA SER A 523 5.46 -7.01 -29.32
C SER A 523 4.10 -7.64 -29.69
N ASP A 524 4.12 -8.62 -30.60
CA ASP A 524 2.91 -9.38 -30.98
C ASP A 524 2.49 -10.39 -29.89
N LYS A 525 3.36 -10.75 -28.97
CA LYS A 525 3.04 -11.65 -27.86
C LYS A 525 2.55 -10.82 -26.67
N PRO A 526 1.27 -10.95 -26.30
CA PRO A 526 0.68 -10.19 -25.19
C PRO A 526 1.32 -10.50 -23.84
N PHE A 527 1.44 -9.47 -23.00
CA PHE A 527 1.98 -9.57 -21.64
C PHE A 527 0.95 -10.15 -20.67
N HIS A 528 -0.28 -9.62 -20.63
CA HIS A 528 -1.35 -10.11 -19.76
C HIS A 528 -2.15 -11.26 -20.41
N GLY A 529 -2.83 -12.06 -19.60
CA GLY A 529 -3.75 -13.10 -20.06
C GLY A 529 -3.09 -14.44 -20.30
N GLY A 530 -3.18 -14.97 -21.53
CA GLY A 530 -2.60 -16.26 -21.91
C GLY A 530 -3.61 -17.40 -22.11
N LYS A 531 -4.89 -17.19 -21.75
CA LYS A 531 -6.01 -18.12 -21.99
C LYS A 531 -7.28 -17.36 -22.38
N LYS A 532 -8.25 -18.05 -22.98
CA LYS A 532 -9.56 -17.45 -23.28
C LYS A 532 -10.20 -16.92 -21.98
N ASN A 533 -10.72 -15.69 -22.02
CA ASN A 533 -11.36 -15.02 -20.90
C ASN A 533 -10.47 -14.95 -19.64
N ALA A 534 -9.19 -14.76 -19.81
CA ALA A 534 -8.25 -14.59 -18.69
C ALA A 534 -8.62 -13.35 -17.85
N ILE A 535 -8.96 -12.25 -18.50
CA ILE A 535 -9.43 -11.02 -17.85
C ILE A 535 -10.91 -10.82 -18.21
N ARG A 536 -11.74 -10.66 -17.19
CA ARG A 536 -13.20 -10.55 -17.32
C ARG A 536 -13.69 -9.29 -16.63
N ILE A 537 -14.35 -8.41 -17.38
CA ILE A 537 -14.97 -7.15 -16.94
C ILE A 537 -16.47 -7.28 -17.20
N VAL A 538 -17.23 -7.73 -16.20
CA VAL A 538 -18.63 -8.15 -16.42
C VAL A 538 -19.58 -7.62 -15.36
N ASN A 539 -20.80 -7.24 -15.74
CA ASN A 539 -21.86 -6.81 -14.83
C ASN A 539 -21.49 -5.56 -14.00
N ASN A 540 -20.65 -4.66 -14.50
CA ASN A 540 -20.30 -3.43 -13.80
C ASN A 540 -21.20 -2.28 -14.27
N GLU A 541 -21.36 -1.28 -13.41
CA GLU A 541 -22.06 -0.03 -13.70
C GLU A 541 -21.05 1.10 -13.81
N PHE A 542 -21.06 1.80 -14.95
CA PHE A 542 -20.28 3.02 -15.16
C PHE A 542 -21.22 4.23 -15.16
N GLU A 543 -20.99 5.19 -14.30
CA GLU A 543 -21.63 6.50 -14.27
C GLU A 543 -20.53 7.54 -14.49
N THR A 544 -20.50 8.19 -15.65
CA THR A 544 -19.35 9.03 -16.03
C THR A 544 -19.73 10.18 -16.96
N PHE A 545 -18.94 11.25 -16.87
CA PHE A 545 -19.04 12.44 -17.70
C PHE A 545 -18.24 12.36 -19.01
N ASP A 546 -17.29 11.42 -19.14
CA ASP A 546 -16.39 11.29 -20.30
C ASP A 546 -16.46 9.90 -20.93
N LEU A 547 -15.87 9.74 -22.10
CA LEU A 547 -16.02 8.55 -22.92
C LEU A 547 -15.17 7.34 -22.48
N PRO A 548 -13.92 7.45 -22.00
CA PRO A 548 -13.01 6.30 -21.91
C PRO A 548 -13.34 5.36 -20.74
N LEU A 549 -13.95 4.22 -21.04
CA LEU A 549 -14.32 3.20 -20.05
C LEU A 549 -13.26 2.12 -19.91
N LEU A 550 -12.72 1.65 -21.03
CA LEU A 550 -11.68 0.62 -21.06
C LEU A 550 -10.55 1.03 -22.01
N TYR A 551 -9.33 0.99 -21.50
CA TYR A 551 -8.10 0.95 -22.30
C TYR A 551 -7.39 -0.37 -22.05
N ALA A 552 -7.07 -1.12 -23.11
CA ALA A 552 -6.40 -2.41 -22.97
C ALA A 552 -5.24 -2.55 -23.95
N LYS A 553 -4.04 -2.67 -23.41
CA LYS A 553 -2.78 -2.83 -24.13
C LYS A 553 -2.16 -4.20 -23.79
N SER A 554 -1.80 -4.97 -24.81
CA SER A 554 -1.04 -6.22 -24.66
C SER A 554 -1.77 -7.30 -23.82
N VAL A 555 -2.95 -7.71 -24.27
CA VAL A 555 -3.82 -8.69 -23.56
C VAL A 555 -4.21 -9.84 -24.46
N ASP A 556 -4.11 -11.07 -23.95
CA ASP A 556 -4.60 -12.28 -24.59
C ASP A 556 -5.76 -12.91 -23.79
N GLY A 557 -6.97 -12.82 -24.31
CA GLY A 557 -8.18 -13.35 -23.66
C GLY A 557 -8.89 -12.33 -22.77
N LEU A 558 -9.42 -11.25 -23.36
CA LEU A 558 -10.18 -10.20 -22.69
C LEU A 558 -11.69 -10.37 -22.97
N LEU A 559 -12.49 -10.44 -21.90
CA LEU A 559 -13.95 -10.45 -21.97
C LEU A 559 -14.51 -9.20 -21.32
N MET A 560 -15.24 -8.38 -22.08
CA MET A 560 -16.08 -7.30 -21.55
C MET A 560 -17.52 -7.54 -21.96
N LYS A 561 -18.44 -7.69 -20.98
CA LYS A 561 -19.80 -8.10 -21.26
C LYS A 561 -20.79 -7.69 -20.16
N ASN A 562 -22.05 -7.44 -20.54
CA ASN A 562 -23.15 -7.14 -19.62
C ASN A 562 -22.89 -5.95 -18.68
N ASN A 563 -22.09 -4.98 -19.09
CA ASN A 563 -21.90 -3.76 -18.31
C ASN A 563 -22.98 -2.71 -18.69
N THR A 564 -23.23 -1.78 -17.81
CA THR A 564 -24.14 -0.64 -18.06
C THR A 564 -23.41 0.68 -18.00
N LEU A 565 -23.89 1.65 -18.75
CA LEU A 565 -23.35 3.02 -18.77
C LEU A 565 -24.48 4.01 -18.50
N LYS A 566 -24.28 4.88 -17.53
CA LYS A 566 -25.07 6.08 -17.31
C LYS A 566 -24.17 7.30 -17.56
N THR A 567 -24.42 8.02 -18.63
CA THR A 567 -23.72 9.28 -18.89
C THR A 567 -24.32 10.38 -18.01
N ASN A 568 -23.48 11.12 -17.31
CA ASN A 568 -23.86 12.34 -16.60
C ASN A 568 -23.16 13.56 -17.22
N TYR A 569 -23.46 14.75 -16.72
CA TYR A 569 -22.93 16.01 -17.23
C TYR A 569 -22.31 16.85 -16.11
N ASP A 570 -21.81 16.18 -15.07
CA ASP A 570 -21.23 16.84 -13.90
C ASP A 570 -19.97 17.61 -14.25
N TYR A 571 -19.22 17.12 -15.25
CA TYR A 571 -17.97 17.72 -15.74
C TYR A 571 -17.92 17.72 -17.26
N ALA A 572 -17.13 18.66 -17.84
CA ALA A 572 -16.89 18.68 -19.29
C ALA A 572 -15.88 17.57 -19.70
N PRO A 573 -16.10 16.82 -20.78
CA PRO A 573 -15.15 15.84 -21.29
C PRO A 573 -13.81 16.47 -21.69
N PHE A 574 -12.67 15.98 -21.22
CA PHE A 574 -11.34 16.55 -21.51
C PHE A 574 -10.28 15.55 -21.92
N HIS A 575 -10.51 14.23 -21.75
CA HIS A 575 -9.48 13.23 -22.02
C HIS A 575 -9.11 13.14 -23.49
N TRP A 576 -7.84 12.82 -23.74
CA TRP A 576 -7.30 12.55 -25.09
C TRP A 576 -7.97 11.33 -25.74
N ASN A 577 -8.26 10.27 -24.97
CA ASN A 577 -8.94 9.09 -25.47
C ASN A 577 -10.42 9.38 -25.69
N LYS A 578 -10.85 9.31 -26.95
CA LYS A 578 -12.23 9.57 -27.37
C LYS A 578 -12.99 8.28 -27.73
N LYS A 579 -12.56 7.14 -27.20
CA LYS A 579 -13.22 5.86 -27.42
C LYS A 579 -13.70 5.26 -26.08
N ARG A 580 -14.89 4.68 -26.05
CA ARG A 580 -15.40 3.93 -24.89
C ARG A 580 -14.52 2.72 -24.58
N ILE A 581 -14.13 2.00 -25.64
CA ILE A 581 -13.21 0.86 -25.58
C ILE A 581 -12.07 1.14 -26.55
N PHE A 582 -10.86 1.21 -26.03
CA PHE A 582 -9.65 1.36 -26.83
C PHE A 582 -8.69 0.21 -26.56
N THR A 583 -8.22 -0.46 -27.64
CA THR A 583 -7.39 -1.66 -27.52
C THR A 583 -6.16 -1.57 -28.43
N GLU A 584 -5.03 -2.08 -27.90
CA GLU A 584 -3.78 -2.25 -28.61
C GLU A 584 -3.23 -3.66 -28.36
N LYS A 585 -2.97 -4.43 -29.42
CA LYS A 585 -2.46 -5.82 -29.31
C LYS A 585 -3.31 -6.69 -28.35
N VAL A 586 -4.62 -6.68 -28.52
CA VAL A 586 -5.57 -7.58 -27.82
C VAL A 586 -5.91 -8.76 -28.73
N THR A 587 -5.69 -9.98 -28.25
CA THR A 587 -6.03 -11.23 -28.93
C THR A 587 -7.09 -11.98 -28.14
N ARG A 588 -7.86 -12.85 -28.80
CA ARG A 588 -8.97 -13.62 -28.20
C ARG A 588 -9.91 -12.74 -27.36
N GLY A 589 -10.18 -11.51 -27.80
CA GLY A 589 -11.07 -10.57 -27.14
C GLY A 589 -12.53 -10.77 -27.55
N PHE A 590 -13.45 -10.63 -26.58
CA PHE A 590 -14.86 -10.40 -26.81
C PHE A 590 -15.25 -9.13 -26.04
N LEU A 591 -15.55 -8.06 -26.75
CA LEU A 591 -15.76 -6.72 -26.20
C LEU A 591 -17.13 -6.19 -26.61
N GLU A 592 -18.07 -6.24 -25.68
CA GLU A 592 -19.41 -5.67 -25.82
C GLU A 592 -19.42 -4.29 -25.20
N GLU A 593 -19.88 -3.30 -25.94
CA GLU A 593 -20.08 -1.97 -25.37
C GLU A 593 -21.13 -2.00 -24.26
N PRO A 594 -20.93 -1.25 -23.16
CA PRO A 594 -21.91 -1.18 -22.09
C PRO A 594 -23.25 -0.69 -22.60
N LYS A 595 -24.34 -1.30 -22.09
CA LYS A 595 -25.71 -0.88 -22.40
C LYS A 595 -25.94 0.51 -21.84
N ASP A 596 -26.25 1.45 -22.71
CA ASP A 596 -26.60 2.82 -22.30
C ASP A 596 -27.95 2.83 -21.59
N ILE A 597 -27.96 3.25 -20.33
CA ILE A 597 -29.17 3.41 -19.50
C ILE A 597 -29.40 4.87 -19.10
N THR A 598 -28.73 5.79 -19.79
CA THR A 598 -28.87 7.24 -19.55
C THR A 598 -30.30 7.65 -19.76
N THR A 599 -30.96 8.17 -18.72
CA THR A 599 -32.23 8.86 -18.86
C THR A 599 -31.95 10.26 -19.39
N LYS A 600 -32.48 10.59 -20.56
CA LYS A 600 -32.40 11.98 -21.05
C LYS A 600 -33.06 12.90 -20.02
N PRO A 601 -32.44 14.04 -19.71
CA PRO A 601 -33.03 15.02 -18.80
C PRO A 601 -34.36 15.57 -19.31
#